data_a2b1eaf0989843ee6974479ba47c9548
#
_entry.id   a2b1eaf0989843ee6974479ba47c9548
#
_cell.length_a   1.000
_cell.length_b   1.000
_cell.length_c   1.000
_cell.angle_alpha   90.00
_cell.angle_beta   90.00
_cell.angle_gamma   90.00
#
_symmetry.space_group_name_H-M   'P 1'
#
loop_
_entity.id
_entity.type
_entity.pdbx_description
1 polymer ?
#
loop_
_entity_poly.entity_id
_entity_poly.type
_entity_poly.pdbx_seq_one_letter_code
_entity_poly.pdbx_strand_id
1 'polypeptide(L)'
;MLPLPTRSRCLAWGLGLGLSLGSAALLAQAPPPPSEAGDVPEGIQVAKPPFSDGIFPCTNCHDNKTLKPNPKRRVLTAMHTDIVLNHGPKTRWCLDCHDLNDRDKLHLVSGEKIDFTVSYRLCGQCHGDKYRDWREGVHGKRIGYWNGQKEYFLCVNCHNPHSPHFKPLKPLPPPMHPQDIQAWKGGAR
;
A
#
# COMPACT_ATOMS: atom_id res chain seq x y z
N MET A 1 55.41 67.91 -42.69
CA MET A 1 56.27 67.06 -43.53
C MET A 1 55.61 65.72 -43.63
N LEU A 2 55.08 65.41 -44.78
CA LEU A 2 54.71 64.07 -45.29
C LEU A 2 55.97 63.18 -45.39
N PRO A 3 55.88 61.85 -45.62
CA PRO A 3 54.80 61.09 -46.26
C PRO A 3 54.52 59.68 -45.65
N LEU A 4 53.42 59.06 -46.11
CA LEU A 4 53.10 57.66 -46.32
C LEU A 4 54.24 56.87 -47.05
N PRO A 5 54.21 55.49 -47.16
CA PRO A 5 53.03 54.67 -47.56
C PRO A 5 52.98 53.18 -47.07
N THR A 6 51.79 52.64 -47.26
CA THR A 6 51.40 51.30 -47.79
C THR A 6 52.04 50.02 -47.28
N ARG A 7 51.23 49.04 -46.93
CA ARG A 7 51.04 47.79 -47.72
C ARG A 7 49.90 46.93 -47.20
N SER A 8 48.96 46.71 -48.07
CA SER A 8 47.96 45.60 -48.02
C SER A 8 48.61 44.23 -47.88
N ARG A 9 48.05 43.40 -47.08
CA ARG A 9 48.12 41.94 -47.26
C ARG A 9 46.80 41.31 -46.93
N CYS A 10 46.13 40.83 -47.96
CA CYS A 10 45.09 39.87 -47.93
C CYS A 10 45.58 38.57 -47.28
N LEU A 11 44.83 38.00 -46.37
CA LEU A 11 44.99 36.60 -46.00
C LEU A 11 43.62 35.99 -45.61
N ALA A 12 43.23 35.20 -46.52
CA ALA A 12 42.49 33.92 -46.44
C ALA A 12 41.53 33.64 -45.28
N TRP A 13 40.32 33.49 -45.68
CA TRP A 13 39.23 32.85 -44.93
C TRP A 13 39.55 31.37 -44.80
N GLY A 14 39.75 30.91 -43.56
CA GLY A 14 39.75 29.50 -43.19
C GLY A 14 38.40 29.16 -42.56
N LEU A 15 37.53 28.51 -43.32
CA LEU A 15 36.34 27.85 -42.79
C LEU A 15 36.77 26.61 -41.96
N GLY A 16 36.84 26.78 -40.65
CA GLY A 16 36.98 25.69 -39.73
C GLY A 16 35.57 25.15 -39.35
N LEU A 17 35.13 24.07 -40.00
CA LEU A 17 33.97 23.29 -39.53
C LEU A 17 34.36 22.59 -38.22
N GLY A 18 34.07 23.20 -37.10
CA GLY A 18 34.13 22.55 -35.81
C GLY A 18 32.92 21.63 -35.61
N LEU A 19 33.10 20.33 -35.82
CA LEU A 19 32.13 19.33 -35.34
C LEU A 19 32.18 19.32 -33.80
N SER A 20 31.26 20.03 -33.18
CA SER A 20 30.99 19.88 -31.76
C SER A 20 30.18 18.56 -31.54
N LEU A 21 30.87 17.49 -31.17
CA LEU A 21 30.24 16.30 -30.61
C LEU A 21 29.60 16.68 -29.28
N GLY A 22 28.33 17.06 -29.31
CA GLY A 22 27.53 17.25 -28.13
C GLY A 22 27.31 15.89 -27.46
N SER A 23 28.07 15.62 -26.40
CA SER A 23 27.77 14.51 -25.52
C SER A 23 26.41 14.77 -24.84
N ALA A 24 25.35 14.18 -25.37
CA ALA A 24 24.07 14.12 -24.71
C ALA A 24 24.24 13.27 -23.46
N ALA A 25 24.48 13.91 -22.33
CA ALA A 25 24.37 13.24 -21.01
C ALA A 25 22.92 12.77 -20.88
N LEU A 26 22.70 11.46 -20.98
CA LEU A 26 21.46 10.84 -20.55
C LEU A 26 21.35 11.08 -19.05
N LEU A 27 20.60 12.10 -18.66
CA LEU A 27 20.18 12.27 -17.29
C LEU A 27 19.24 11.08 -16.98
N ALA A 28 19.78 10.09 -16.29
CA ALA A 28 18.96 9.03 -15.71
C ALA A 28 17.96 9.72 -14.79
N GLN A 29 16.71 9.80 -15.22
CA GLN A 29 15.63 10.29 -14.38
C GLN A 29 15.51 9.32 -13.21
N ALA A 30 15.60 9.85 -11.99
CA ALA A 30 15.27 9.08 -10.80
C ALA A 30 13.87 8.49 -11.00
N PRO A 31 13.64 7.23 -10.62
CA PRO A 31 12.29 6.67 -10.66
C PRO A 31 11.35 7.62 -9.90
N PRO A 32 10.13 7.86 -10.42
CA PRO A 32 9.17 8.70 -9.73
C PRO A 32 8.94 8.13 -8.33
N PRO A 33 8.71 8.97 -7.32
CA PRO A 33 8.35 8.48 -6.00
C PRO A 33 7.11 7.59 -6.15
N PRO A 34 7.00 6.49 -5.39
CA PRO A 34 5.83 5.62 -5.44
C PRO A 34 4.58 6.48 -5.23
N SER A 35 3.73 6.54 -6.24
CA SER A 35 2.48 7.29 -6.16
C SER A 35 1.60 6.64 -5.10
N GLU A 36 0.92 7.43 -4.29
CA GLU A 36 -0.01 6.94 -3.25
C GLU A 36 -1.10 5.99 -3.78
N ALA A 37 -1.34 6.02 -5.09
CA ALA A 37 -2.26 5.13 -5.82
C ALA A 37 -1.58 3.95 -6.53
N GLY A 38 -0.23 3.86 -6.51
CA GLY A 38 0.54 3.01 -7.43
C GLY A 38 0.53 1.51 -7.14
N ASP A 39 -0.09 1.07 -6.06
CA ASP A 39 0.01 -0.33 -5.64
C ASP A 39 -1.20 -1.19 -6.03
N VAL A 40 -2.30 -0.57 -6.42
CA VAL A 40 -3.47 -1.27 -6.96
C VAL A 40 -3.49 -1.09 -8.48
N PRO A 41 -3.60 -2.16 -9.26
CA PRO A 41 -3.70 -2.04 -10.71
C PRO A 41 -4.81 -1.09 -11.13
N GLU A 42 -4.59 -0.33 -12.22
CA GLU A 42 -5.55 0.63 -12.74
C GLU A 42 -6.93 -0.01 -12.96
N GLY A 43 -7.98 0.70 -12.57
CA GLY A 43 -9.35 0.19 -12.67
C GLY A 43 -9.83 -0.70 -11.51
N ILE A 44 -8.99 -0.91 -10.49
CA ILE A 44 -9.36 -1.68 -9.30
C ILE A 44 -9.67 -0.76 -8.13
N GLN A 45 -10.82 -0.98 -7.53
CA GLN A 45 -11.18 -0.37 -6.25
C GLN A 45 -10.89 -1.35 -5.10
N VAL A 46 -10.68 -0.80 -3.93
CA VAL A 46 -10.57 -1.60 -2.69
C VAL A 46 -11.85 -1.49 -1.88
N ALA A 47 -12.21 -2.58 -1.22
CA ALA A 47 -13.33 -2.61 -0.28
C ALA A 47 -13.10 -1.63 0.88
N LYS A 48 -14.20 -1.13 1.43
CA LYS A 48 -14.11 -0.29 2.63
C LYS A 48 -13.53 -1.08 3.80
N PRO A 49 -12.67 -0.44 4.62
CA PRO A 49 -12.23 -1.04 5.88
C PRO A 49 -13.45 -1.41 6.76
N PRO A 50 -13.44 -2.55 7.45
CA PRO A 50 -14.55 -3.02 8.26
C PRO A 50 -14.58 -2.34 9.64
N PHE A 51 -14.85 -1.04 9.67
CA PHE A 51 -15.08 -0.34 10.94
C PHE A 51 -16.40 -0.76 11.56
N SER A 52 -16.43 -0.79 12.89
CA SER A 52 -17.69 -0.87 13.61
C SER A 52 -18.50 0.41 13.42
N ASP A 53 -19.82 0.28 13.36
CA ASP A 53 -20.72 1.42 13.16
C ASP A 53 -20.51 2.49 14.24
N GLY A 54 -20.42 3.75 13.81
CA GLY A 54 -20.28 4.91 14.69
C GLY A 54 -18.90 5.08 15.35
N ILE A 55 -17.94 4.23 15.05
CA ILE A 55 -16.58 4.34 15.63
C ILE A 55 -15.68 5.27 14.81
N PHE A 56 -15.77 5.22 13.51
CA PHE A 56 -14.98 6.11 12.64
C PHE A 56 -15.77 7.42 12.33
N PRO A 57 -15.15 8.60 12.33
CA PRO A 57 -13.71 8.86 12.51
C PRO A 57 -13.25 8.79 13.98
N CYS A 58 -12.05 8.30 14.19
CA CYS A 58 -11.46 8.10 15.52
C CYS A 58 -11.19 9.44 16.22
N THR A 59 -10.97 10.49 15.45
CA THR A 59 -10.77 11.87 15.92
C THR A 59 -11.96 12.44 16.67
N ASN A 60 -13.15 11.84 16.57
CA ASN A 60 -14.29 12.20 17.42
C ASN A 60 -13.98 12.06 18.92
N CYS A 61 -13.11 11.12 19.29
CA CYS A 61 -12.63 10.93 20.66
C CYS A 61 -11.13 11.28 20.80
N HIS A 62 -10.33 11.08 19.75
CA HIS A 62 -8.90 11.30 19.74
C HIS A 62 -8.52 12.66 19.10
N ASP A 63 -9.02 13.74 19.67
CA ASP A 63 -8.80 15.11 19.17
C ASP A 63 -7.44 15.72 19.55
N ASN A 64 -6.60 14.97 20.30
CA ASN A 64 -5.31 15.39 20.86
C ASN A 64 -5.37 16.61 21.81
N LYS A 65 -6.55 17.18 22.03
CA LYS A 65 -6.80 18.25 23.02
C LYS A 65 -7.23 17.64 24.34
N THR A 66 -8.24 16.80 24.30
CA THR A 66 -8.81 16.11 25.46
C THR A 66 -8.00 14.86 25.81
N LEU A 67 -7.70 14.03 24.82
CA LEU A 67 -6.92 12.81 24.99
C LEU A 67 -5.50 12.99 24.44
N LYS A 68 -4.56 13.24 25.33
CA LYS A 68 -3.16 13.38 24.95
C LYS A 68 -2.59 12.05 24.45
N PRO A 69 -1.87 12.06 23.33
CA PRO A 69 -1.21 10.87 22.80
C PRO A 69 -0.26 10.22 23.82
N ASN A 70 -0.31 8.91 23.98
CA ASN A 70 0.59 8.18 24.85
C ASN A 70 1.22 7.00 24.10
N PRO A 71 2.49 7.08 23.72
CA PRO A 71 3.18 6.03 22.95
C PRO A 71 3.51 4.79 23.77
N LYS A 72 3.42 4.84 25.10
CA LYS A 72 3.81 3.72 25.95
C LYS A 72 2.73 2.66 26.02
N ARG A 73 3.14 1.39 25.80
CA ARG A 73 2.28 0.23 26.00
C ARG A 73 1.73 0.21 27.44
N ARG A 74 0.44 -0.06 27.56
CA ARG A 74 -0.28 -0.18 28.85
C ARG A 74 -1.47 -1.12 28.73
N VAL A 75 -2.00 -1.53 29.86
CA VAL A 75 -3.31 -2.19 29.93
C VAL A 75 -4.39 -1.14 29.77
N LEU A 76 -5.34 -1.39 28.87
CA LEU A 76 -6.50 -0.54 28.68
C LEU A 76 -7.62 -0.98 29.64
N THR A 77 -8.22 -0.02 30.33
CA THR A 77 -9.21 -0.29 31.38
C THR A 77 -10.56 0.39 31.18
N ALA A 78 -10.64 1.31 30.19
CA ALA A 78 -11.85 2.08 29.93
C ALA A 78 -12.39 1.85 28.51
N MET A 79 -11.59 2.14 27.49
CA MET A 79 -11.97 2.00 26.08
C MET A 79 -11.04 1.00 25.39
N HIS A 80 -11.53 0.37 24.32
CA HIS A 80 -10.78 -0.63 23.55
C HIS A 80 -10.33 -1.86 24.38
N THR A 81 -11.04 -2.17 25.44
CA THR A 81 -10.69 -3.28 26.34
C THR A 81 -10.93 -4.67 25.72
N ASP A 82 -11.72 -4.72 24.68
CA ASP A 82 -12.04 -5.90 23.87
C ASP A 82 -10.95 -6.22 22.83
N ILE A 83 -10.04 -5.27 22.55
CA ILE A 83 -8.98 -5.45 21.56
C ILE A 83 -7.83 -6.24 22.18
N VAL A 84 -7.67 -7.48 21.71
CA VAL A 84 -6.56 -8.36 22.09
C VAL A 84 -5.48 -8.24 21.02
N LEU A 85 -4.35 -7.60 21.36
CA LEU A 85 -3.20 -7.46 20.46
C LEU A 85 -2.31 -8.71 20.56
N ASN A 86 -2.50 -9.62 19.61
CA ASN A 86 -1.74 -10.86 19.44
C ASN A 86 -1.18 -10.92 18.02
N HIS A 87 -0.33 -9.92 17.67
CA HIS A 87 0.27 -9.79 16.36
C HIS A 87 1.72 -9.31 16.47
N GLY A 88 2.65 -10.18 16.08
CA GLY A 88 4.08 -9.90 16.14
C GLY A 88 4.67 -10.01 17.57
N PRO A 89 5.75 -9.29 17.86
CA PRO A 89 6.45 -9.40 19.15
C PRO A 89 5.57 -8.90 20.30
N LYS A 90 5.78 -9.46 21.51
CA LYS A 90 5.04 -9.07 22.74
C LYS A 90 5.15 -7.59 23.09
N THR A 91 6.15 -6.90 22.56
CA THR A 91 6.37 -5.46 22.74
C THR A 91 5.54 -4.59 21.80
N ARG A 92 4.88 -5.20 20.78
CA ARG A 92 4.04 -4.48 19.82
C ARG A 92 2.96 -3.68 20.53
N TRP A 93 2.74 -2.46 20.04
CA TRP A 93 1.73 -1.56 20.58
C TRP A 93 0.83 -0.99 19.48
N CYS A 94 -0.30 -0.46 19.88
CA CYS A 94 -1.27 0.14 18.96
C CYS A 94 -0.62 1.17 18.03
N LEU A 95 0.29 1.96 18.58
CA LEU A 95 0.95 3.08 17.87
C LEU A 95 2.16 2.65 17.03
N ASP A 96 2.40 1.36 16.89
CA ASP A 96 3.32 0.85 15.86
C ASP A 96 2.64 0.79 14.48
N CYS A 97 1.32 0.97 14.46
CA CYS A 97 0.51 0.93 13.25
C CYS A 97 -0.40 2.15 13.11
N HIS A 98 -1.06 2.59 14.20
CA HIS A 98 -1.92 3.74 14.24
C HIS A 98 -1.11 5.02 14.47
N ASP A 99 -1.37 6.05 13.68
CA ASP A 99 -0.62 7.32 13.83
C ASP A 99 -0.86 7.96 15.20
N LEU A 100 0.21 8.45 15.80
CA LEU A 100 0.19 9.03 17.15
C LEU A 100 -0.65 10.30 17.24
N ASN A 101 -0.62 11.12 16.19
CA ASN A 101 -1.22 12.46 16.19
C ASN A 101 -2.52 12.53 15.39
N ASP A 102 -2.75 11.55 14.49
CA ASP A 102 -3.94 11.48 13.66
C ASP A 102 -4.48 10.04 13.67
N ARG A 103 -5.44 9.78 14.54
CA ARG A 103 -6.01 8.43 14.70
C ARG A 103 -6.85 7.97 13.50
N ASP A 104 -7.20 8.87 12.60
CA ASP A 104 -7.88 8.53 11.34
C ASP A 104 -6.91 8.02 10.28
N LYS A 105 -5.63 7.89 10.63
CA LYS A 105 -4.56 7.39 9.78
C LYS A 105 -3.80 6.24 10.44
N LEU A 106 -3.23 5.41 9.56
CA LEU A 106 -2.14 4.51 9.89
C LEU A 106 -0.81 5.18 9.51
N HIS A 107 0.31 4.60 9.92
CA HIS A 107 1.62 5.04 9.43
C HIS A 107 2.50 3.85 9.05
N LEU A 108 3.36 4.05 8.07
CA LEU A 108 4.40 3.11 7.68
C LEU A 108 5.62 3.23 8.61
N VAL A 109 6.53 2.27 8.54
CA VAL A 109 7.82 2.32 9.28
C VAL A 109 8.62 3.57 8.92
N SER A 110 8.45 4.09 7.69
CA SER A 110 9.04 5.37 7.26
C SER A 110 8.48 6.61 7.98
N GLY A 111 7.36 6.46 8.68
CA GLY A 111 6.59 7.57 9.25
C GLY A 111 5.57 8.19 8.28
N GLU A 112 5.49 7.71 7.05
CA GLU A 112 4.47 8.13 6.09
C GLU A 112 3.08 7.76 6.61
N LYS A 113 2.16 8.74 6.63
CA LYS A 113 0.77 8.52 6.99
C LYS A 113 -0.01 7.98 5.81
N ILE A 114 -0.81 6.98 6.06
CA ILE A 114 -1.64 6.34 5.04
C ILE A 114 -3.07 6.20 5.51
N ASP A 115 -4.00 6.17 4.56
CA ASP A 115 -5.40 5.89 4.83
C ASP A 115 -5.62 4.40 5.15
N PHE A 116 -6.69 4.10 5.89
CA PHE A 116 -7.11 2.72 6.13
C PHE A 116 -7.44 1.96 4.84
N THR A 117 -7.88 2.67 3.80
CA THR A 117 -8.13 2.08 2.48
C THR A 117 -6.88 1.57 1.78
N VAL A 118 -5.71 2.03 2.17
CA VAL A 118 -4.41 1.55 1.68
C VAL A 118 -3.61 0.77 2.73
N SER A 119 -4.31 0.22 3.73
CA SER A 119 -3.72 -0.57 4.83
C SER A 119 -2.90 -1.78 4.36
N TYR A 120 -3.13 -2.28 3.14
CA TYR A 120 -2.34 -3.34 2.53
C TYR A 120 -0.85 -2.97 2.41
N ARG A 121 -0.51 -1.67 2.27
CA ARG A 121 0.88 -1.20 2.27
C ARG A 121 1.55 -1.45 3.62
N LEU A 122 0.84 -1.18 4.71
CA LEU A 122 1.35 -1.45 6.05
C LEU A 122 1.54 -2.95 6.29
N CYS A 123 0.57 -3.77 5.91
CA CYS A 123 0.69 -5.23 6.00
C CYS A 123 1.88 -5.75 5.18
N GLY A 124 2.05 -5.22 3.98
CA GLY A 124 3.11 -5.59 3.05
C GLY A 124 4.53 -5.35 3.54
N GLN A 125 4.74 -4.43 4.49
CA GLN A 125 6.07 -4.16 5.06
C GLN A 125 6.67 -5.37 5.80
N CYS A 126 5.82 -6.23 6.35
CA CYS A 126 6.24 -7.47 7.02
C CYS A 126 5.83 -8.74 6.26
N HIS A 127 4.72 -8.67 5.53
CA HIS A 127 4.12 -9.78 4.78
C HIS A 127 4.27 -9.59 3.26
N GLY A 128 5.49 -9.30 2.80
CA GLY A 128 5.77 -8.92 1.41
C GLY A 128 5.39 -9.99 0.39
N ASP A 129 5.54 -11.28 0.71
CA ASP A 129 5.11 -12.40 -0.13
C ASP A 129 3.58 -12.41 -0.30
N LYS A 130 2.83 -12.25 0.80
CA LYS A 130 1.37 -12.21 0.77
C LYS A 130 0.83 -10.95 0.11
N TYR A 131 1.53 -9.84 0.26
CA TYR A 131 1.20 -8.59 -0.43
C TYR A 131 1.38 -8.72 -1.95
N ARG A 132 2.48 -9.32 -2.41
CA ARG A 132 2.68 -9.63 -3.83
C ARG A 132 1.57 -10.53 -4.34
N ASP A 133 1.28 -11.64 -3.65
CA ASP A 133 0.23 -12.59 -4.02
C ASP A 133 -1.16 -11.92 -4.07
N TRP A 134 -1.42 -10.98 -3.18
CA TRP A 134 -2.66 -10.20 -3.15
C TRP A 134 -2.77 -9.29 -4.38
N ARG A 135 -1.71 -8.61 -4.74
CA ARG A 135 -1.67 -7.76 -5.95
C ARG A 135 -1.95 -8.56 -7.22
N GLU A 136 -1.42 -9.77 -7.30
CA GLU A 136 -1.62 -10.68 -8.43
C GLU A 136 -2.97 -11.42 -8.37
N GLY A 137 -3.69 -11.33 -7.24
CA GLY A 137 -4.97 -12.01 -7.04
C GLY A 137 -4.87 -13.48 -6.72
N VAL A 138 -3.69 -13.96 -6.35
CA VAL A 138 -3.46 -15.33 -5.88
C VAL A 138 -3.89 -15.46 -4.41
N HIS A 139 -3.77 -14.39 -3.65
CA HIS A 139 -4.22 -14.30 -2.27
C HIS A 139 -5.32 -13.24 -2.11
N GLY A 140 -6.25 -13.47 -1.19
CA GLY A 140 -7.36 -12.57 -0.93
C GLY A 140 -8.56 -12.82 -1.85
N LYS A 141 -9.54 -11.91 -1.78
CA LYS A 141 -10.77 -12.02 -2.54
C LYS A 141 -10.93 -10.80 -3.46
N ARG A 142 -11.28 -11.08 -4.71
CA ARG A 142 -11.70 -10.10 -5.70
C ARG A 142 -13.16 -10.33 -6.01
N ILE A 143 -13.95 -9.28 -6.07
CA ILE A 143 -15.35 -9.29 -6.46
C ILE A 143 -15.57 -8.32 -7.62
N GLY A 144 -16.78 -8.28 -8.13
CA GLY A 144 -17.18 -7.44 -9.28
C GLY A 144 -17.48 -8.27 -10.52
N TYR A 145 -17.66 -7.60 -11.64
CA TYR A 145 -18.03 -8.25 -12.88
C TYR A 145 -16.81 -8.87 -13.58
N TRP A 146 -17.00 -9.98 -14.25
CA TRP A 146 -15.93 -10.67 -14.97
C TRP A 146 -15.29 -9.78 -16.07
N ASN A 147 -16.08 -8.92 -16.69
CA ASN A 147 -15.69 -8.02 -17.77
C ASN A 147 -15.74 -6.53 -17.38
N GLY A 148 -15.87 -6.21 -16.11
CA GLY A 148 -16.01 -4.85 -15.60
C GLY A 148 -15.12 -4.57 -14.41
N GLN A 149 -15.54 -3.57 -13.64
CA GLN A 149 -14.80 -3.13 -12.47
C GLN A 149 -14.67 -4.24 -11.44
N LYS A 150 -13.46 -4.35 -10.91
CA LYS A 150 -13.11 -5.27 -9.82
C LYS A 150 -12.95 -4.49 -8.53
N GLU A 151 -13.31 -5.14 -7.42
CA GLU A 151 -13.05 -4.65 -6.07
C GLU A 151 -12.20 -5.68 -5.33
N TYR A 152 -11.10 -5.22 -4.74
CA TYR A 152 -10.20 -6.05 -3.95
C TYR A 152 -10.57 -5.92 -2.47
N PHE A 153 -10.76 -7.05 -1.81
CA PHE A 153 -10.86 -7.06 -0.36
C PHE A 153 -9.48 -6.75 0.24
N LEU A 154 -9.47 -5.82 1.18
CA LEU A 154 -8.29 -5.54 2.00
C LEU A 154 -7.95 -6.76 2.87
N CYS A 155 -6.70 -6.85 3.29
CA CYS A 155 -6.27 -7.89 4.22
C CYS A 155 -7.18 -7.93 5.47
N VAL A 156 -7.58 -6.76 5.96
CA VAL A 156 -8.43 -6.59 7.14
C VAL A 156 -9.90 -7.03 6.95
N ASN A 157 -10.35 -7.22 5.72
CA ASN A 157 -11.70 -7.75 5.47
C ASN A 157 -11.80 -9.25 5.80
N CYS A 158 -10.66 -9.94 5.91
CA CYS A 158 -10.59 -11.35 6.27
C CYS A 158 -9.75 -11.60 7.52
N HIS A 159 -8.68 -10.84 7.74
CA HIS A 159 -7.79 -10.98 8.88
C HIS A 159 -8.05 -9.88 9.91
N ASN A 160 -8.32 -10.25 11.16
CA ASN A 160 -8.33 -9.26 12.24
C ASN A 160 -6.89 -8.74 12.44
N PRO A 161 -6.60 -7.45 12.19
CA PRO A 161 -5.22 -6.93 12.25
C PRO A 161 -4.60 -7.01 13.65
N HIS A 162 -5.42 -7.09 14.68
CA HIS A 162 -4.95 -7.20 16.07
C HIS A 162 -4.63 -8.66 16.47
N SER A 163 -5.26 -9.63 15.82
CA SER A 163 -5.02 -11.06 16.03
C SER A 163 -5.30 -11.83 14.73
N PRO A 164 -4.36 -11.76 13.75
CA PRO A 164 -4.63 -12.18 12.37
C PRO A 164 -4.67 -13.69 12.15
N HIS A 165 -4.34 -14.51 13.15
CA HIS A 165 -4.36 -15.95 13.03
C HIS A 165 -5.78 -16.48 12.83
N PHE A 166 -5.99 -17.24 11.76
CA PHE A 166 -7.20 -18.03 11.62
C PHE A 166 -7.22 -19.22 12.58
N LYS A 167 -8.39 -19.54 13.09
CA LYS A 167 -8.58 -20.84 13.74
C LYS A 167 -8.36 -21.94 12.70
N PRO A 168 -7.73 -23.06 13.05
CA PRO A 168 -7.61 -24.21 12.16
C PRO A 168 -8.98 -24.61 11.62
N LEU A 169 -9.09 -24.68 10.31
CA LEU A 169 -10.30 -25.16 9.65
C LEU A 169 -10.29 -26.69 9.59
N LYS A 170 -11.41 -27.30 9.97
CA LYS A 170 -11.58 -28.73 9.73
C LYS A 170 -11.74 -28.95 8.23
N PRO A 171 -10.95 -29.83 7.59
CA PRO A 171 -11.12 -30.13 6.20
C PRO A 171 -12.54 -30.59 5.90
N LEU A 172 -13.08 -30.17 4.77
CA LEU A 172 -14.32 -30.75 4.26
C LEU A 172 -14.11 -32.23 3.92
N PRO A 173 -15.16 -33.06 4.03
CA PRO A 173 -15.08 -34.43 3.54
C PRO A 173 -14.65 -34.45 2.06
N PRO A 174 -14.00 -35.51 1.62
CA PRO A 174 -13.66 -35.64 0.21
C PRO A 174 -14.93 -35.56 -0.65
N PRO A 175 -14.81 -35.12 -1.93
CA PRO A 175 -15.94 -35.13 -2.84
C PRO A 175 -16.53 -36.54 -2.96
N MET A 176 -17.86 -36.64 -3.06
CA MET A 176 -18.52 -37.89 -3.35
C MET A 176 -18.05 -38.47 -4.69
N HIS A 177 -17.83 -39.76 -4.77
CA HIS A 177 -17.55 -40.41 -6.05
C HIS A 177 -18.76 -40.26 -7.00
N PRO A 178 -18.55 -40.15 -8.32
CA PRO A 178 -19.62 -39.99 -9.31
C PRO A 178 -20.72 -41.08 -9.20
N GLN A 179 -20.35 -42.30 -8.86
CA GLN A 179 -21.28 -43.39 -8.62
C GLN A 179 -22.21 -43.19 -7.40
N ASP A 180 -21.75 -42.46 -6.40
CA ASP A 180 -22.49 -42.21 -5.16
C ASP A 180 -23.43 -41.01 -5.28
N ILE A 181 -23.20 -40.14 -6.26
CA ILE A 181 -24.03 -38.94 -6.52
C ILE A 181 -25.47 -39.36 -6.91
N GLN A 182 -25.62 -40.48 -7.63
CA GLN A 182 -26.94 -40.96 -8.06
C GLN A 182 -27.76 -41.53 -6.90
N ALA A 183 -27.10 -42.04 -5.87
CA ALA A 183 -27.74 -42.54 -4.64
C ALA A 183 -28.22 -41.40 -3.76
N TRP A 184 -27.66 -40.20 -3.87
CA TRP A 184 -28.05 -39.02 -3.10
C TRP A 184 -29.24 -38.31 -3.74
N LYS A 185 -30.36 -39.02 -3.95
CA LYS A 185 -31.59 -38.41 -4.39
C LYS A 185 -32.27 -37.68 -3.23
N GLY A 186 -31.93 -36.40 -3.09
CA GLY A 186 -32.90 -35.44 -2.56
C GLY A 186 -33.19 -35.53 -1.08
N GLY A 187 -32.22 -35.38 -0.26
CA GLY A 187 -32.46 -34.73 1.02
C GLY A 187 -32.55 -33.22 0.78
N ALA A 188 -33.75 -32.73 0.45
CA ALA A 188 -34.07 -31.31 0.46
C ALA A 188 -33.76 -30.74 1.87
N ARG A 189 -33.02 -29.66 1.89
CA ARG A 189 -32.90 -28.79 3.09
C ARG A 189 -34.08 -27.85 3.10
#